data_25f85d1c1310c5589cc98122f126df45
#
_entry.id   25f85d1c1310c5589cc98122f126df45
#
_cell.length_a   1.000
_cell.length_b   1.000
_cell.length_c   1.000
_cell.angle_alpha   90.00
_cell.angle_beta   90.00
_cell.angle_gamma   90.00
#
_symmetry.space_group_name_H-M   'P 1'
#
loop_
_entity.id
_entity.type
_entity.pdbx_description
1 polymer ?
#
loop_
_entity_poly.entity_id
_entity_poly.type
_entity_poly.pdbx_seq_one_letter_code
_entity_poly.pdbx_strand_id
1 'polypeptide(L)'
;MADSIIHFEIPFTDGERARAFYREAFGWKVQELPEMDYTMVETGPVGEDMMPSRPGFINGGMFERREPFTGPVVTVGVDSIDETMARLEALGARAVGRKEQVGGMGFAAYFTDPDGNVIGLWENASPEQ
;
A
#
# COMPACT_ATOMS: atom_id res chain seq x y z
N MET A 1 12.35 5.56 -16.81
CA MET A 1 11.27 6.29 -16.14
C MET A 1 11.30 5.99 -14.66
N ALA A 2 11.01 7.00 -13.87
CA ALA A 2 10.94 6.81 -12.44
C ALA A 2 9.61 6.17 -12.06
N ASP A 3 9.63 5.30 -11.08
CA ASP A 3 8.41 4.73 -10.51
C ASP A 3 7.89 5.67 -9.43
N SER A 4 6.57 5.76 -9.31
CA SER A 4 5.94 6.75 -8.45
C SER A 4 5.38 6.11 -7.19
N ILE A 5 5.30 6.91 -6.13
CA ILE A 5 4.58 6.50 -4.93
C ILE A 5 3.10 6.68 -5.22
N ILE A 6 2.33 5.59 -5.09
CA ILE A 6 0.93 5.58 -5.49
C ILE A 6 -0.02 5.22 -4.35
N HIS A 7 0.50 4.92 -3.16
CA HIS A 7 -0.33 4.38 -2.08
C HIS A 7 0.44 4.57 -0.78
N PHE A 8 -0.29 4.62 0.33
CA PHE A 8 0.34 4.63 1.66
C PHE A 8 -0.41 3.65 2.56
N GLU A 9 0.24 3.25 3.64
CA GLU A 9 -0.43 2.42 4.63
C GLU A 9 -0.06 2.91 6.02
N ILE A 10 -1.06 2.91 6.91
CA ILE A 10 -0.88 3.37 8.28
C ILE A 10 -1.28 2.24 9.22
N PRO A 11 -0.36 1.69 10.01
CA PRO A 11 -0.71 0.62 10.95
C PRO A 11 -1.41 1.19 12.18
N PHE A 12 -2.30 0.39 12.77
CA PHE A 12 -3.02 0.80 13.98
C PHE A 12 -2.91 -0.28 15.04
N THR A 13 -3.15 0.12 16.29
CA THR A 13 -3.28 -0.81 17.40
C THR A 13 -4.75 -1.04 17.77
N ASP A 14 -5.59 -0.03 17.54
CA ASP A 14 -7.02 -0.11 17.81
C ASP A 14 -7.71 0.41 16.55
N GLY A 15 -8.28 -0.52 15.78
CA GLY A 15 -8.82 -0.17 14.47
C GLY A 15 -9.99 0.79 14.53
N GLU A 16 -10.93 0.57 15.47
CA GLU A 16 -12.07 1.47 15.56
C GLU A 16 -11.65 2.88 15.89
N ARG A 17 -10.71 3.02 16.84
CA ARG A 17 -10.23 4.33 17.23
C ARG A 17 -9.50 5.00 16.09
N ALA A 18 -8.65 4.26 15.37
CA ALA A 18 -7.88 4.83 14.28
C ALA A 18 -8.81 5.29 13.15
N ARG A 19 -9.77 4.46 12.78
CA ARG A 19 -10.70 4.82 11.71
C ARG A 19 -11.50 6.06 12.05
N ALA A 20 -12.01 6.12 13.28
CA ALA A 20 -12.77 7.30 13.72
C ALA A 20 -11.90 8.54 13.74
N PHE A 21 -10.67 8.40 14.19
CA PHE A 21 -9.75 9.53 14.26
C PHE A 21 -9.56 10.17 12.88
N TYR A 22 -9.27 9.35 11.87
CA TYR A 22 -8.96 9.90 10.55
C TYR A 22 -10.20 10.41 9.82
N ARG A 23 -11.36 9.78 10.08
CA ARG A 23 -12.61 10.34 9.52
C ARG A 23 -12.87 11.74 10.07
N GLU A 24 -12.72 11.91 11.37
CA GLU A 24 -13.06 13.18 12.00
C GLU A 24 -12.00 14.24 11.78
N ALA A 25 -10.72 13.83 11.79
CA ALA A 25 -9.64 14.80 11.67
C ALA A 25 -9.56 15.40 10.28
N PHE A 26 -9.73 14.58 9.23
CA PHE A 26 -9.45 15.03 7.88
C PHE A 26 -10.60 14.79 6.91
N GLY A 27 -11.68 14.18 7.37
CA GLY A 27 -12.82 13.90 6.49
C GLY A 27 -12.56 12.81 5.48
N TRP A 28 -11.58 11.96 5.73
CA TRP A 28 -11.26 10.86 4.82
C TRP A 28 -12.40 9.84 4.83
N LYS A 29 -12.59 9.18 3.70
CA LYS A 29 -13.52 8.06 3.63
C LYS A 29 -12.75 6.80 4.01
N VAL A 30 -13.16 6.19 5.11
CA VAL A 30 -12.43 5.07 5.71
C VAL A 30 -13.40 3.90 5.80
N GLN A 31 -13.09 2.80 5.12
CA GLN A 31 -13.99 1.67 5.01
C GLN A 31 -13.27 0.38 5.37
N GLU A 32 -13.79 -0.31 6.38
CA GLU A 32 -13.23 -1.59 6.79
C GLU A 32 -13.63 -2.68 5.80
N LEU A 33 -12.68 -3.53 5.43
CA LEU A 33 -12.92 -4.71 4.59
C LEU A 33 -12.58 -5.93 5.42
N PRO A 34 -13.54 -6.44 6.21
CA PRO A 34 -13.22 -7.50 7.18
C PRO A 34 -12.68 -8.77 6.54
N GLU A 35 -13.17 -9.12 5.34
CA GLU A 35 -12.72 -10.34 4.69
C GLU A 35 -11.27 -10.27 4.23
N MET A 36 -10.71 -9.08 4.14
CA MET A 36 -9.31 -8.88 3.76
C MET A 36 -8.45 -8.45 4.95
N ASP A 37 -9.08 -8.28 6.11
CA ASP A 37 -8.38 -7.80 7.30
C ASP A 37 -7.64 -6.49 6.99
N TYR A 38 -8.34 -5.57 6.33
CA TYR A 38 -7.75 -4.36 5.80
C TYR A 38 -8.78 -3.24 5.83
N THR A 39 -8.32 -2.01 5.92
CA THR A 39 -9.16 -0.83 5.85
C THR A 39 -8.73 0.00 4.66
N MET A 40 -9.69 0.37 3.81
CA MET A 40 -9.41 1.25 2.68
C MET A 40 -9.58 2.71 3.12
N VAL A 41 -8.67 3.56 2.62
CA VAL A 41 -8.67 4.98 2.95
C VAL A 41 -8.67 5.78 1.67
N GLU A 42 -9.69 6.61 1.47
CA GLU A 42 -9.74 7.52 0.34
C GLU A 42 -9.56 8.94 0.86
N THR A 43 -8.48 9.58 0.45
CA THR A 43 -8.23 10.97 0.83
C THR A 43 -8.78 11.94 -0.21
N GLY A 44 -9.26 11.41 -1.35
CA GLY A 44 -9.88 12.20 -2.38
C GLY A 44 -10.75 11.32 -3.26
N PRO A 45 -11.43 11.91 -4.25
CA PRO A 45 -12.39 11.15 -5.06
C PRO A 45 -11.71 10.14 -5.96
N VAL A 46 -12.39 9.02 -6.18
CA VAL A 46 -11.89 7.96 -7.07
C VAL A 46 -12.83 7.83 -8.26
N GLY A 47 -12.28 7.29 -9.36
CA GLY A 47 -13.07 6.98 -10.53
C GLY A 47 -13.60 5.55 -10.46
N GLU A 48 -14.17 5.11 -11.57
CA GLU A 48 -14.72 3.76 -11.64
C GLU A 48 -13.63 2.69 -11.51
N ASP A 49 -12.40 3.04 -11.82
CA ASP A 49 -11.27 2.13 -11.71
C ASP A 49 -10.69 2.09 -10.29
N MET A 50 -11.35 2.76 -9.35
CA MET A 50 -10.92 2.85 -7.95
C MET A 50 -9.59 3.57 -7.76
N MET A 51 -9.15 4.33 -8.78
CA MET A 51 -7.94 5.13 -8.71
C MET A 51 -8.32 6.59 -8.54
N PRO A 52 -7.40 7.44 -8.04
CA PRO A 52 -7.70 8.87 -7.92
C PRO A 52 -8.20 9.43 -9.24
N SER A 53 -9.29 10.20 -9.17
CA SER A 53 -9.93 10.73 -10.38
C SER A 53 -9.24 11.98 -10.91
N ARG A 54 -8.24 12.50 -10.16
CA ARG A 54 -7.45 13.64 -10.59
C ARG A 54 -6.11 13.59 -9.89
N PRO A 55 -5.09 14.29 -10.40
CA PRO A 55 -3.79 14.31 -9.73
C PRO A 55 -3.84 15.15 -8.45
N GLY A 56 -2.85 14.98 -7.60
CA GLY A 56 -2.67 15.81 -6.43
C GLY A 56 -2.89 15.11 -5.10
N PHE A 57 -3.29 13.84 -5.13
CA PHE A 57 -3.42 13.08 -3.89
C PHE A 57 -3.23 11.60 -4.18
N ILE A 58 -3.01 10.83 -3.12
CA ILE A 58 -2.98 9.37 -3.19
C ILE A 58 -3.92 8.83 -2.12
N ASN A 59 -4.42 7.65 -2.36
CA ASN A 59 -5.25 6.93 -1.39
C ASN A 59 -4.41 5.84 -0.75
N GLY A 60 -4.94 5.19 0.26
CA GLY A 60 -4.15 4.21 0.98
C GLY A 60 -4.99 3.24 1.75
N GLY A 61 -4.41 2.71 2.81
CA GLY A 61 -5.07 1.76 3.65
C GLY A 61 -4.50 1.74 5.05
N MET A 62 -5.12 0.91 5.88
CA MET A 62 -4.69 0.71 7.25
C MET A 62 -4.79 -0.76 7.58
N PHE A 63 -3.90 -1.21 8.44
CA PHE A 63 -3.91 -2.59 8.91
C PHE A 63 -3.38 -2.65 10.33
N GLU A 64 -3.55 -3.79 10.96
CA GLU A 64 -3.11 -3.96 12.33
C GLU A 64 -1.59 -3.98 12.41
N ARG A 65 -1.06 -3.20 13.36
CA ARG A 65 0.40 -3.08 13.56
C ARG A 65 0.99 -4.43 13.93
N ARG A 66 2.08 -4.79 13.27
CA ARG A 66 2.84 -6.00 13.60
C ARG A 66 4.24 -5.85 13.02
N GLU A 67 5.19 -6.57 13.59
CA GLU A 67 6.55 -6.53 13.08
C GLU A 67 6.61 -7.07 11.66
N PRO A 68 7.34 -6.45 10.74
CA PRO A 68 8.14 -5.25 10.92
C PRO A 68 7.37 -3.96 10.59
N PHE A 69 6.03 -4.04 10.47
CA PHE A 69 5.19 -2.91 10.06
C PHE A 69 4.80 -2.10 11.29
N THR A 70 5.76 -1.30 11.75
CA THR A 70 5.59 -0.55 13.00
C THR A 70 5.35 0.93 12.79
N GLY A 71 5.37 1.39 11.54
CA GLY A 71 5.08 2.78 11.19
C GLY A 71 4.50 2.86 9.80
N PRO A 72 4.17 4.08 9.35
CA PRO A 72 3.58 4.22 8.02
C PRO A 72 4.50 3.71 6.92
N VAL A 73 3.88 3.21 5.85
CA VAL A 73 4.58 2.63 4.70
C VAL A 73 4.12 3.37 3.46
N VAL A 74 5.07 3.74 2.59
CA VAL A 74 4.72 4.24 1.27
C VAL A 74 4.93 3.12 0.26
N THR A 75 4.10 3.11 -0.78
CA THR A 75 4.11 2.04 -1.78
C THR A 75 4.46 2.61 -3.14
N VAL A 76 5.39 1.97 -3.81
CA VAL A 76 5.86 2.36 -5.14
C VAL A 76 5.19 1.46 -6.18
N GLY A 77 4.58 2.05 -7.20
CA GLY A 77 3.99 1.29 -8.30
C GLY A 77 5.07 0.91 -9.29
N VAL A 78 5.14 -0.38 -9.62
CA VAL A 78 6.18 -0.89 -10.53
C VAL A 78 5.54 -1.78 -11.59
N ASP A 79 6.23 -1.96 -12.70
CA ASP A 79 5.75 -2.84 -13.77
C ASP A 79 5.87 -4.31 -13.39
N SER A 80 6.91 -4.67 -12.67
CA SER A 80 7.16 -6.06 -12.27
C SER A 80 7.78 -6.08 -10.89
N ILE A 81 7.07 -6.66 -9.95
CA ILE A 81 7.60 -6.82 -8.60
C ILE A 81 8.81 -7.75 -8.62
N ASP A 82 8.73 -8.84 -9.40
CA ASP A 82 9.82 -9.80 -9.42
C ASP A 82 11.11 -9.16 -9.91
N GLU A 83 11.05 -8.42 -11.01
CA GLU A 83 12.24 -7.77 -11.54
C GLU A 83 12.75 -6.67 -10.63
N THR A 84 11.81 -5.92 -10.05
CA THR A 84 12.18 -4.86 -9.13
C THR A 84 12.86 -5.42 -7.89
N MET A 85 12.31 -6.50 -7.33
CA MET A 85 12.87 -7.07 -6.11
C MET A 85 14.28 -7.60 -6.36
N ALA A 86 14.52 -8.22 -7.53
CA ALA A 86 15.86 -8.68 -7.85
C ALA A 86 16.85 -7.52 -7.89
N ARG A 87 16.43 -6.41 -8.48
CA ARG A 87 17.30 -5.22 -8.55
C ARG A 87 17.53 -4.62 -7.17
N LEU A 88 16.48 -4.58 -6.35
CA LEU A 88 16.59 -4.03 -5.01
C LEU A 88 17.52 -4.85 -4.14
N GLU A 89 17.44 -6.17 -4.25
CA GLU A 89 18.33 -7.02 -3.46
C GLU A 89 19.78 -6.84 -3.86
N ALA A 90 20.03 -6.63 -5.15
CA ALA A 90 21.38 -6.33 -5.60
C ALA A 90 21.89 -5.00 -5.05
N LEU A 91 20.97 -4.10 -4.69
CA LEU A 91 21.34 -2.80 -4.14
C LEU A 91 21.36 -2.77 -2.63
N GLY A 92 21.15 -3.91 -1.96
CA GLY A 92 21.26 -3.97 -0.52
C GLY A 92 19.97 -4.06 0.24
N ALA A 93 18.84 -4.12 -0.44
CA ALA A 93 17.54 -4.27 0.20
C ALA A 93 17.25 -5.73 0.51
N ARG A 94 16.24 -5.98 1.33
CA ARG A 94 15.82 -7.33 1.69
C ARG A 94 14.32 -7.45 1.54
N ALA A 95 13.85 -8.54 0.95
CA ALA A 95 12.44 -8.81 0.85
C ALA A 95 11.85 -9.10 2.24
N VAL A 96 10.62 -8.64 2.46
CA VAL A 96 9.85 -8.95 3.67
C VAL A 96 8.70 -9.82 3.23
N GLY A 97 8.77 -11.12 3.55
CA GLY A 97 7.78 -12.06 3.09
C GLY A 97 7.87 -12.27 1.59
N ARG A 98 6.75 -12.59 0.99
CA ARG A 98 6.71 -12.88 -0.45
C ARG A 98 5.63 -12.06 -1.13
N LYS A 99 5.69 -12.02 -2.45
CA LYS A 99 4.68 -11.36 -3.26
C LYS A 99 3.33 -12.05 -3.06
N GLU A 100 2.28 -11.24 -2.88
CA GLU A 100 0.94 -11.76 -2.67
C GLU A 100 -0.02 -11.17 -3.66
N GLN A 101 -0.93 -11.99 -4.15
CA GLN A 101 -1.97 -11.54 -5.04
C GLN A 101 -3.08 -10.87 -4.23
N VAL A 102 -3.56 -9.73 -4.70
CA VAL A 102 -4.61 -8.97 -4.04
C VAL A 102 -5.83 -9.00 -4.94
N GLY A 103 -6.69 -10.02 -4.74
CA GLY A 103 -7.87 -10.20 -5.57
C GLY A 103 -7.52 -10.23 -7.03
N GLY A 104 -8.35 -9.59 -7.84
CA GLY A 104 -8.08 -9.45 -9.26
C GLY A 104 -7.39 -8.16 -9.62
N MET A 105 -6.97 -7.37 -8.63
CA MET A 105 -6.45 -6.05 -8.88
C MET A 105 -4.96 -6.01 -9.14
N GLY A 106 -4.19 -6.87 -8.51
CA GLY A 106 -2.76 -6.86 -8.70
C GLY A 106 -2.02 -7.63 -7.63
N PHE A 107 -0.77 -7.23 -7.42
CA PHE A 107 0.13 -7.91 -6.49
C PHE A 107 0.81 -6.91 -5.59
N ALA A 108 1.09 -7.32 -4.36
CA ALA A 108 1.77 -6.49 -3.38
C ALA A 108 2.97 -7.24 -2.82
N ALA A 109 3.99 -6.48 -2.46
CA ALA A 109 5.17 -7.03 -1.79
C ALA A 109 5.80 -5.93 -0.97
N TYR A 110 6.71 -6.31 -0.09
CA TYR A 110 7.38 -5.36 0.80
C TYR A 110 8.87 -5.69 0.86
N PHE A 111 9.64 -4.67 1.15
CA PHE A 111 11.08 -4.85 1.36
C PHE A 111 11.55 -3.84 2.42
N THR A 112 12.72 -4.11 2.99
CA THR A 112 13.40 -3.11 3.80
C THR A 112 14.54 -2.53 2.97
N ASP A 113 14.66 -1.20 3.00
CA ASP A 113 15.76 -0.54 2.33
C ASP A 113 17.04 -0.70 3.17
N PRO A 114 18.20 -0.25 2.68
CA PRO A 114 19.45 -0.42 3.45
C PRO A 114 19.44 0.23 4.82
N ASP A 115 18.56 1.18 5.06
CA ASP A 115 18.45 1.85 6.36
C ASP A 115 17.39 1.23 7.26
N GLY A 116 16.73 0.17 6.80
CA GLY A 116 15.77 -0.54 7.63
C GLY A 116 14.34 -0.07 7.50
N ASN A 117 14.05 0.82 6.57
CA ASN A 117 12.67 1.28 6.37
C ASN A 117 11.88 0.26 5.55
N VAL A 118 10.64 0.01 5.96
CA VAL A 118 9.76 -0.89 5.21
C VAL A 118 9.05 -0.09 4.14
N ILE A 119 9.15 -0.56 2.89
CA ILE A 119 8.56 0.09 1.73
C ILE A 119 7.74 -0.95 0.98
N GLY A 120 6.59 -0.53 0.43
CA GLY A 120 5.73 -1.42 -0.33
C GLY A 120 5.93 -1.30 -1.82
N LEU A 121 5.57 -2.36 -2.52
CA LEU A 121 5.57 -2.40 -3.98
C LEU A 121 4.21 -2.86 -4.46
N TRP A 122 3.75 -2.30 -5.55
CA TRP A 122 2.49 -2.68 -6.17
C TRP A 122 2.67 -2.90 -7.67
N GLU A 123 2.08 -3.98 -8.16
CA GLU A 123 2.07 -4.30 -9.59
C GLU A 123 0.63 -4.53 -9.99
N ASN A 124 0.14 -3.81 -10.98
CA ASN A 124 -1.22 -4.00 -11.47
C ASN A 124 -1.37 -5.34 -12.14
N ALA A 125 -2.57 -5.92 -12.03
CA ALA A 125 -2.88 -7.14 -12.75
C ALA A 125 -2.80 -6.87 -14.25
N SER A 126 -2.42 -7.92 -14.99
CA SER A 126 -2.36 -7.80 -16.44
C SER A 126 -3.76 -7.56 -16.99
N PRO A 127 -3.93 -6.58 -17.90
CA PRO A 127 -5.27 -6.31 -18.44
C PRO A 127 -5.80 -7.45 -19.30
N GLU A 128 -4.97 -8.40 -19.64
CA GLU A 128 -5.43 -9.53 -20.47
C GLU A 128 -5.98 -10.68 -19.68
N GLN A 129 -5.93 -10.61 -18.39
CA GLN A 129 -6.38 -11.69 -17.52
C GLN A 129 -7.87 -11.65 -17.27
#